data_8b6c85280735eff4b5c429bdb6e3d339
#
_entry.id   8b6c85280735eff4b5c429bdb6e3d339
#
_cell.length_a   1.000
_cell.length_b   1.000
_cell.length_c   1.000
_cell.angle_alpha   90.00
_cell.angle_beta   90.00
_cell.angle_gamma   90.00
#
_symmetry.space_group_name_H-M   'P 1'
#
loop_
_entity.id
_entity.type
_entity.pdbx_description
1 polymer ?
#
loop_
_entity_poly.entity_id
_entity_poly.type
_entity_poly.pdbx_seq_one_letter_code
_entity_poly.pdbx_strand_id
1 'polypeptide(L)'
;MAENKRHKGHRQRMRERVQNYGLDSLAEHEALEYVLYLTNAQKDTNGIAHDLIDRFGDFAAVLEASEEELCTVEGVGPSTARMLHLLPQISRYYGRSRTSTTRCIKTTEQMGSYLMAKFAWADYERAMLVSLDSRKRVRAAVWLREGTSDRVSLDIKNVVAAAIKGGTDAVVLCHNHPNGVALPSLEDMDATGSIARALGLVNVHLLDHFILTDTEYFSMRDANRLPIYDFKTGTLFWP
;
A
#
# COMPACT_ATOMS: atom_id res chain seq x y z
N MET A 1 -0.09 -48.32 6.03
CA MET A 1 1.36 -48.01 6.06
C MET A 1 1.97 -47.61 4.68
N ALA A 2 1.17 -47.45 3.62
CA ALA A 2 1.67 -47.10 2.27
C ALA A 2 1.65 -45.59 1.97
N GLU A 3 0.89 -44.78 2.71
CA GLU A 3 0.67 -43.34 2.47
C GLU A 3 1.87 -42.45 2.86
N ASN A 4 2.68 -42.91 3.80
CA ASN A 4 3.80 -42.12 4.36
C ASN A 4 5.05 -42.06 3.46
N LYS A 5 5.13 -42.78 2.35
CA LYS A 5 6.30 -42.76 1.44
C LYS A 5 6.20 -41.71 0.33
N ARG A 6 5.00 -41.27 -0.07
CA ARG A 6 4.81 -40.28 -1.14
C ARG A 6 5.11 -38.85 -0.65
N HIS A 7 4.88 -38.56 0.62
CA HIS A 7 5.11 -37.24 1.21
C HIS A 7 6.55 -37.00 1.71
N LYS A 8 7.35 -38.10 1.85
CA LYS A 8 8.75 -38.00 2.26
C LYS A 8 9.57 -37.38 1.11
N GLY A 9 9.86 -36.09 1.17
CA GLY A 9 10.59 -35.31 0.15
C GLY A 9 9.76 -34.23 -0.53
N HIS A 10 8.44 -34.22 -0.41
CA HIS A 10 7.61 -33.14 -0.97
C HIS A 10 7.96 -31.78 -0.36
N ARG A 11 7.98 -31.68 0.96
CA ARG A 11 8.40 -30.45 1.68
C ARG A 11 9.81 -30.01 1.32
N GLN A 12 10.74 -30.96 1.12
CA GLN A 12 12.11 -30.62 0.74
C GLN A 12 12.16 -30.04 -0.67
N ARG A 13 11.49 -30.66 -1.64
CA ARG A 13 11.41 -30.13 -3.01
C ARG A 13 10.74 -28.77 -3.07
N MET A 14 9.71 -28.54 -2.26
CA MET A 14 9.02 -27.26 -2.19
C MET A 14 9.93 -26.17 -1.59
N ARG A 15 10.70 -26.50 -0.54
CA ARG A 15 11.73 -25.60 0.01
C ARG A 15 12.79 -25.22 -1.01
N GLU A 16 13.29 -26.20 -1.74
CA GLU A 16 14.29 -25.98 -2.81
C GLU A 16 13.72 -25.10 -3.92
N ARG A 17 12.46 -25.32 -4.32
CA ARG A 17 11.77 -24.52 -5.32
C ARG A 17 11.62 -23.06 -4.85
N VAL A 18 11.16 -22.83 -3.62
CA VAL A 18 11.04 -21.48 -3.05
C VAL A 18 12.41 -20.82 -2.88
N GLN A 19 13.42 -21.56 -2.45
CA GLN A 19 14.77 -21.03 -2.29
C GLN A 19 15.39 -20.59 -3.63
N ASN A 20 15.13 -21.30 -4.71
CA ASN A 20 15.73 -21.02 -6.02
C ASN A 20 14.90 -20.01 -6.83
N TYR A 21 13.58 -19.98 -6.68
CA TYR A 21 12.66 -19.25 -7.58
C TYR A 21 11.66 -18.34 -6.85
N GLY A 22 11.64 -18.34 -5.51
CA GLY A 22 10.68 -17.55 -4.73
C GLY A 22 9.29 -18.19 -4.63
N LEU A 23 8.42 -17.56 -3.83
CA LEU A 23 7.03 -18.01 -3.64
C LEU A 23 6.20 -17.90 -4.93
N ASP A 24 6.50 -16.94 -5.79
CA ASP A 24 5.79 -16.71 -7.07
C ASP A 24 5.90 -17.90 -8.04
N SER A 25 6.80 -18.84 -7.79
CA SER A 25 6.91 -20.08 -8.55
C SER A 25 5.87 -21.13 -8.18
N LEU A 26 5.13 -20.94 -7.09
CA LEU A 26 4.15 -21.87 -6.55
C LEU A 26 2.74 -21.50 -7.02
N ALA A 27 1.87 -22.51 -7.18
CA ALA A 27 0.42 -22.26 -7.28
C ALA A 27 -0.11 -21.79 -5.91
N GLU A 28 -1.29 -21.14 -5.86
CA GLU A 28 -1.84 -20.56 -4.63
C GLU A 28 -1.96 -21.57 -3.47
N HIS A 29 -2.50 -22.77 -3.74
CA HIS A 29 -2.58 -23.83 -2.74
C HIS A 29 -1.20 -24.32 -2.28
N GLU A 30 -0.21 -24.37 -3.19
CA GLU A 30 1.19 -24.72 -2.84
C GLU A 30 1.83 -23.64 -1.97
N ALA A 31 1.58 -22.36 -2.28
CA ALA A 31 2.07 -21.23 -1.49
C ALA A 31 1.43 -21.25 -0.09
N LEU A 32 0.13 -21.51 0.01
CA LEU A 32 -0.57 -21.65 1.28
C LEU A 32 -0.05 -22.86 2.07
N GLU A 33 0.13 -24.01 1.42
CA GLU A 33 0.74 -25.22 2.02
C GLU A 33 2.12 -24.88 2.62
N TYR A 34 2.95 -24.14 1.86
CA TYR A 34 4.28 -23.74 2.33
C TYR A 34 4.22 -22.85 3.59
N VAL A 35 3.27 -21.93 3.63
CA VAL A 35 3.01 -21.08 4.81
C VAL A 35 2.56 -21.93 6.01
N LEU A 36 1.69 -22.89 5.79
CA LEU A 36 1.20 -23.79 6.84
C LEU A 36 2.29 -24.66 7.48
N TYR A 37 3.44 -24.85 6.82
CA TYR A 37 4.60 -25.54 7.44
C TYR A 37 5.12 -24.83 8.69
N LEU A 38 4.88 -23.53 8.83
CA LEU A 38 5.33 -22.77 9.99
C LEU A 38 4.61 -23.16 11.28
N THR A 39 3.34 -23.59 11.18
CA THR A 39 2.52 -23.98 12.35
C THR A 39 2.25 -25.49 12.41
N ASN A 40 2.50 -26.22 11.34
CA ASN A 40 2.22 -27.65 11.21
C ASN A 40 3.47 -28.43 10.77
N ALA A 41 4.45 -28.51 11.67
CA ALA A 41 5.76 -29.11 11.34
C ALA A 41 5.70 -30.60 10.92
N GLN A 42 4.73 -31.35 11.40
CA GLN A 42 4.66 -32.82 11.22
C GLN A 42 3.41 -33.31 10.48
N LYS A 43 2.36 -32.48 10.31
CA LYS A 43 1.12 -32.87 9.63
C LYS A 43 1.24 -32.66 8.12
N ASP A 44 0.50 -33.44 7.37
CA ASP A 44 0.24 -33.14 5.96
C ASP A 44 -0.64 -31.88 5.88
N THR A 45 -0.15 -30.87 5.19
CA THR A 45 -0.82 -29.57 5.06
C THR A 45 -1.36 -29.33 3.65
N ASN A 46 -1.15 -30.27 2.73
CA ASN A 46 -1.65 -30.15 1.37
C ASN A 46 -3.18 -30.16 1.33
N GLY A 47 -3.82 -31.13 2.02
CA GLY A 47 -5.28 -31.19 2.13
C GLY A 47 -5.85 -29.93 2.77
N ILE A 48 -5.25 -29.46 3.88
CA ILE A 48 -5.69 -28.24 4.57
C ILE A 48 -5.60 -27.02 3.64
N ALA A 49 -4.55 -26.90 2.82
CA ALA A 49 -4.39 -25.80 1.88
C ALA A 49 -5.47 -25.82 0.79
N HIS A 50 -5.80 -26.99 0.27
CA HIS A 50 -6.92 -27.15 -0.69
C HIS A 50 -8.26 -26.79 -0.04
N ASP A 51 -8.57 -27.31 1.13
CA ASP A 51 -9.83 -27.05 1.84
C ASP A 51 -10.01 -25.56 2.16
N LEU A 52 -8.92 -24.85 2.46
CA LEU A 52 -8.92 -23.40 2.67
C LEU A 52 -9.22 -22.65 1.35
N ILE A 53 -8.54 -22.98 0.26
CA ILE A 53 -8.79 -22.34 -1.04
C ILE A 53 -10.21 -22.65 -1.53
N ASP A 54 -10.67 -23.89 -1.43
CA ASP A 54 -12.02 -24.29 -1.85
C ASP A 54 -13.11 -23.55 -1.06
N ARG A 55 -12.84 -23.24 0.21
CA ARG A 55 -13.81 -22.54 1.08
C ARG A 55 -13.82 -21.02 0.87
N PHE A 56 -12.66 -20.38 0.73
CA PHE A 56 -12.53 -18.93 0.70
C PHE A 56 -12.31 -18.36 -0.71
N GLY A 57 -11.92 -19.19 -1.68
CA GLY A 57 -11.80 -18.84 -3.09
C GLY A 57 -10.36 -18.71 -3.57
N ASP A 58 -9.54 -17.91 -2.92
CA ASP A 58 -8.15 -17.68 -3.31
C ASP A 58 -7.23 -17.44 -2.09
N PHE A 59 -5.94 -17.29 -2.34
CA PHE A 59 -4.94 -17.07 -1.29
C PHE A 59 -5.19 -15.78 -0.49
N ALA A 60 -5.61 -14.70 -1.15
CA ALA A 60 -5.87 -13.44 -0.49
C ALA A 60 -7.08 -13.53 0.44
N ALA A 61 -8.19 -14.09 -0.04
CA ALA A 61 -9.41 -14.29 0.74
C ALA A 61 -9.16 -15.19 1.98
N VAL A 62 -8.29 -16.20 1.88
CA VAL A 62 -7.87 -16.99 3.05
C VAL A 62 -7.17 -16.13 4.10
N LEU A 63 -6.26 -15.24 3.69
CA LEU A 63 -5.51 -14.39 4.62
C LEU A 63 -6.36 -13.24 5.22
N GLU A 64 -7.43 -12.84 4.53
CA GLU A 64 -8.36 -11.79 4.97
C GLU A 64 -9.50 -12.34 5.87
N ALA A 65 -9.72 -13.63 5.85
CA ALA A 65 -10.72 -14.28 6.70
C ALA A 65 -10.41 -14.10 8.20
N SER A 66 -11.45 -14.05 9.01
CA SER A 66 -11.32 -13.95 10.46
C SER A 66 -10.73 -15.24 11.07
N GLU A 67 -10.09 -15.12 12.23
CA GLU A 67 -9.57 -16.29 12.98
C GLU A 67 -10.68 -17.32 13.25
N GLU A 68 -11.91 -16.85 13.50
CA GLU A 68 -13.08 -17.71 13.79
C GLU A 68 -13.47 -18.50 12.54
N GLU A 69 -13.55 -17.85 11.37
CA GLU A 69 -13.88 -18.52 10.11
C GLU A 69 -12.79 -19.51 9.71
N LEU A 70 -11.52 -19.16 9.83
CA LEU A 70 -10.40 -20.05 9.56
C LEU A 70 -10.43 -21.32 10.42
N CYS A 71 -10.76 -21.20 11.70
CA CYS A 71 -10.87 -22.33 12.62
C CYS A 71 -12.01 -23.29 12.30
N THR A 72 -12.93 -22.93 11.38
CA THR A 72 -13.98 -23.87 10.93
C THR A 72 -13.47 -24.91 9.93
N VAL A 73 -12.26 -24.72 9.37
CA VAL A 73 -11.64 -25.68 8.44
C VAL A 73 -10.91 -26.77 9.25
N GLU A 74 -11.16 -28.01 8.91
CA GLU A 74 -10.55 -29.15 9.61
C GLU A 74 -9.01 -29.08 9.52
N GLY A 75 -8.33 -29.25 10.63
CA GLY A 75 -6.87 -29.17 10.70
C GLY A 75 -6.31 -27.76 10.97
N VAL A 76 -7.14 -26.73 10.89
CA VAL A 76 -6.77 -25.35 11.24
C VAL A 76 -7.10 -25.07 12.71
N GLY A 77 -6.06 -25.01 13.54
CA GLY A 77 -6.21 -24.62 14.95
C GLY A 77 -6.00 -23.12 15.17
N PRO A 78 -6.29 -22.60 16.40
CA PRO A 78 -6.18 -21.17 16.72
C PRO A 78 -4.81 -20.56 16.40
N SER A 79 -3.72 -21.31 16.59
CA SER A 79 -2.37 -20.82 16.24
C SER A 79 -2.15 -20.65 14.74
N THR A 80 -2.71 -21.56 13.94
CA THR A 80 -2.63 -21.50 12.46
C THR A 80 -3.50 -20.36 11.96
N ALA A 81 -4.74 -20.24 12.44
CA ALA A 81 -5.66 -19.17 12.08
C ALA A 81 -5.06 -17.79 12.37
N ARG A 82 -4.53 -17.60 13.59
CA ARG A 82 -3.85 -16.36 13.98
C ARG A 82 -2.64 -16.04 13.11
N MET A 83 -1.83 -17.03 12.78
CA MET A 83 -0.66 -16.84 11.91
C MET A 83 -1.09 -16.40 10.51
N LEU A 84 -2.09 -17.04 9.90
CA LEU A 84 -2.61 -16.66 8.58
C LEU A 84 -3.16 -15.24 8.60
N HIS A 85 -4.02 -14.90 9.56
CA HIS A 85 -4.60 -13.56 9.71
C HIS A 85 -3.54 -12.48 10.02
N LEU A 86 -2.39 -12.82 10.57
CA LEU A 86 -1.31 -11.88 10.89
C LEU A 86 -0.43 -11.55 9.67
N LEU A 87 -0.35 -12.41 8.65
CA LEU A 87 0.54 -12.22 7.50
C LEU A 87 0.32 -10.91 6.74
N PRO A 88 -0.92 -10.51 6.41
CA PRO A 88 -1.17 -9.20 5.78
C PRO A 88 -0.70 -8.03 6.68
N GLN A 89 -0.85 -8.15 7.99
CA GLN A 89 -0.42 -7.14 8.95
C GLN A 89 1.11 -7.02 9.01
N ILE A 90 1.82 -8.15 8.95
CA ILE A 90 3.29 -8.18 8.87
C ILE A 90 3.76 -7.55 7.57
N SER A 91 3.14 -7.88 6.44
CA SER A 91 3.47 -7.29 5.14
C SER A 91 3.30 -5.77 5.14
N ARG A 92 2.18 -5.26 5.69
CA ARG A 92 1.95 -3.82 5.88
C ARG A 92 3.00 -3.16 6.78
N TYR A 93 3.32 -3.79 7.91
CA TYR A 93 4.32 -3.29 8.84
C TYR A 93 5.71 -3.23 8.19
N TYR A 94 6.10 -4.28 7.48
CA TYR A 94 7.35 -4.35 6.73
C TYR A 94 7.43 -3.25 5.65
N GLY A 95 6.39 -3.07 4.84
CA GLY A 95 6.30 -2.02 3.83
C GLY A 95 6.49 -0.62 4.45
N ARG A 96 5.78 -0.34 5.56
CA ARG A 96 5.93 0.93 6.29
C ARG A 96 7.34 1.12 6.87
N SER A 97 7.95 0.08 7.41
CA SER A 97 9.30 0.15 7.99
C SER A 97 10.37 0.43 6.94
N ARG A 98 10.20 -0.08 5.72
CA ARG A 98 11.09 0.23 4.58
C ARG A 98 11.03 1.69 4.13
N THR A 99 9.93 2.37 4.41
CA THR A 99 9.71 3.77 4.04
C THR A 99 10.07 4.75 5.16
N SER A 100 11.01 4.37 6.05
CA SER A 100 11.43 5.26 7.14
C SER A 100 11.92 6.61 6.61
N THR A 101 11.67 7.66 7.36
CA THR A 101 11.68 9.10 7.07
C THR A 101 13.00 9.70 6.56
N THR A 102 14.05 8.93 6.37
CA THR A 102 15.39 9.45 6.00
C THR A 102 15.70 9.31 4.51
N ARG A 103 14.75 8.87 3.69
CA ARG A 103 15.02 8.66 2.25
C ARG A 103 15.06 9.98 1.49
N CYS A 104 16.13 10.17 0.73
CA CYS A 104 16.21 11.16 -0.33
C CYS A 104 15.42 10.64 -1.54
N ILE A 105 14.35 11.34 -1.94
CA ILE A 105 13.49 10.97 -3.06
C ILE A 105 13.75 11.98 -4.18
N LYS A 106 14.42 11.55 -5.24
CA LYS A 106 14.87 12.43 -6.33
C LYS A 106 14.03 12.31 -7.59
N THR A 107 13.36 11.17 -7.78
CA THR A 107 12.58 10.89 -8.99
C THR A 107 11.12 10.60 -8.67
N THR A 108 10.26 10.71 -9.68
CA THR A 108 8.83 10.38 -9.59
C THR A 108 8.63 8.92 -9.22
N GLU A 109 9.41 8.01 -9.80
CA GLU A 109 9.33 6.57 -9.53
C GLU A 109 9.67 6.25 -8.06
N GLN A 110 10.66 6.96 -7.49
CA GLN A 110 11.01 6.80 -6.08
C GLN A 110 9.90 7.31 -5.17
N MET A 111 9.23 8.43 -5.53
CA MET A 111 8.09 8.95 -4.81
C MET A 111 6.89 8.01 -4.95
N GLY A 112 6.57 7.58 -6.16
CA GLY A 112 5.51 6.60 -6.41
C GLY A 112 5.68 5.33 -5.58
N SER A 113 6.87 4.72 -5.62
CA SER A 113 7.18 3.53 -4.81
C SER A 113 7.08 3.78 -3.30
N TYR A 114 7.48 4.97 -2.83
CA TYR A 114 7.33 5.37 -1.44
C TYR A 114 5.85 5.48 -1.04
N LEU A 115 5.04 6.11 -1.88
CA LEU A 115 3.61 6.33 -1.63
C LEU A 115 2.82 5.01 -1.72
N MET A 116 3.07 4.19 -2.73
CA MET A 116 2.47 2.85 -2.86
C MET A 116 2.68 2.01 -1.60
N ALA A 117 3.90 2.02 -1.04
CA ALA A 117 4.17 1.32 0.21
C ALA A 117 3.46 1.92 1.43
N LYS A 118 3.16 3.23 1.43
CA LYS A 118 2.40 3.90 2.50
C LYS A 118 0.91 3.62 2.43
N PHE A 119 0.36 3.50 1.23
CA PHE A 119 -1.05 3.25 0.97
C PHE A 119 -1.38 1.76 0.83
N ALA A 120 -0.39 0.87 0.90
CA ALA A 120 -0.61 -0.56 0.78
C ALA A 120 -1.76 -1.02 1.69
N TRP A 121 -2.76 -1.66 1.09
CA TRP A 121 -3.96 -2.19 1.75
C TRP A 121 -4.91 -1.10 2.33
N ALA A 122 -4.96 0.06 1.71
CA ALA A 122 -5.93 1.08 2.05
C ALA A 122 -7.25 0.78 1.33
N ASP A 123 -8.21 0.22 2.03
CA ASP A 123 -9.52 -0.21 1.58
C ASP A 123 -10.55 0.94 1.46
N TYR A 124 -10.17 2.14 1.84
CA TYR A 124 -10.97 3.38 1.70
C TYR A 124 -10.10 4.55 1.23
N GLU A 125 -10.76 5.59 0.69
CA GLU A 125 -10.06 6.79 0.24
C GLU A 125 -9.33 7.49 1.37
N ARG A 126 -8.05 7.75 1.17
CA ARG A 126 -7.17 8.45 2.10
C ARG A 126 -6.34 9.47 1.36
N ALA A 127 -5.97 10.53 2.05
CA ALA A 127 -5.06 11.52 1.51
C ALA A 127 -3.88 11.77 2.45
N MET A 128 -2.70 12.01 1.87
CA MET A 128 -1.46 12.26 2.59
C MET A 128 -0.74 13.47 2.01
N LEU A 129 -0.11 14.26 2.88
CA LEU A 129 0.86 15.27 2.50
C LEU A 129 2.26 14.83 2.91
N VAL A 130 3.17 14.84 1.95
CA VAL A 130 4.59 14.54 2.16
C VAL A 130 5.39 15.83 2.04
N SER A 131 6.05 16.22 3.13
CA SER A 131 6.94 17.39 3.19
C SER A 131 8.38 16.99 2.89
N LEU A 132 9.02 17.72 1.97
CA LEU A 132 10.40 17.47 1.52
C LEU A 132 11.31 18.63 1.85
N ASP A 133 12.51 18.35 2.36
CA ASP A 133 13.55 19.36 2.52
C ASP A 133 14.23 19.74 1.18
N SER A 134 15.09 20.75 1.20
CA SER A 134 15.85 21.23 0.03
C SER A 134 16.73 20.13 -0.61
N ARG A 135 17.05 19.06 0.12
CA ARG A 135 17.79 17.89 -0.37
C ARG A 135 16.88 16.76 -0.84
N LYS A 136 15.57 17.02 -0.99
CA LYS A 136 14.54 16.04 -1.37
C LYS A 136 14.41 14.88 -0.38
N ARG A 137 14.73 15.11 0.90
CA ARG A 137 14.50 14.10 1.95
C ARG A 137 13.13 14.33 2.57
N VAL A 138 12.43 13.22 2.81
CA VAL A 138 11.15 13.25 3.50
C VAL A 138 11.35 13.71 4.94
N ARG A 139 10.77 14.86 5.30
CA ARG A 139 10.75 15.43 6.65
C ARG A 139 9.53 14.99 7.44
N ALA A 140 8.39 14.95 6.78
CA ALA A 140 7.12 14.50 7.36
C ALA A 140 6.26 13.85 6.29
N ALA A 141 5.43 12.89 6.71
CA ALA A 141 4.35 12.32 5.91
C ALA A 141 3.13 12.24 6.83
N VAL A 142 2.13 13.04 6.54
CA VAL A 142 0.99 13.27 7.43
C VAL A 142 -0.29 12.87 6.71
N TRP A 143 -1.09 12.01 7.33
CA TRP A 143 -2.45 11.74 6.86
C TRP A 143 -3.30 12.98 7.06
N LEU A 144 -3.91 13.47 5.99
CA LEU A 144 -4.74 14.69 6.01
C LEU A 144 -6.14 14.39 6.56
N ARG A 145 -6.66 13.23 6.25
CA ARG A 145 -7.91 12.70 6.76
C ARG A 145 -7.95 11.18 6.62
N GLU A 146 -8.52 10.51 7.60
CA GLU A 146 -9.01 9.14 7.53
C GLU A 146 -10.53 9.24 7.45
N GLY A 147 -11.11 8.90 6.29
CA GLY A 147 -12.53 9.09 6.07
C GLY A 147 -13.36 7.89 6.51
N THR A 148 -14.63 8.16 6.86
CA THR A 148 -15.71 7.16 7.03
C THR A 148 -16.80 7.31 5.96
N SER A 149 -16.57 8.08 4.89
CA SER A 149 -17.52 8.30 3.80
C SER A 149 -16.85 8.17 2.43
N ASP A 150 -17.60 7.76 1.44
CA ASP A 150 -17.21 7.38 0.08
C ASP A 150 -16.41 8.41 -0.74
N ARG A 151 -16.08 9.57 -0.18
CA ARG A 151 -15.25 10.60 -0.83
C ARG A 151 -14.41 11.38 0.19
N VAL A 152 -13.12 11.56 -0.09
CA VAL A 152 -12.21 12.44 0.67
C VAL A 152 -12.26 13.83 0.07
N SER A 153 -13.04 14.73 0.67
CA SER A 153 -12.89 16.15 0.39
C SER A 153 -11.60 16.65 1.04
N LEU A 154 -10.62 17.07 0.22
CA LEU A 154 -9.37 17.68 0.67
C LEU A 154 -9.65 19.08 1.26
N ASP A 155 -9.65 19.18 2.59
CA ASP A 155 -9.79 20.48 3.27
C ASP A 155 -8.47 21.28 3.15
N ILE A 156 -8.53 22.36 2.40
CA ILE A 156 -7.40 23.27 2.15
C ILE A 156 -6.76 23.73 3.47
N LYS A 157 -7.54 24.02 4.50
CA LYS A 157 -7.04 24.45 5.81
C LYS A 157 -6.14 23.37 6.43
N ASN A 158 -6.55 22.11 6.37
CA ASN A 158 -5.79 20.99 6.90
C ASN A 158 -4.51 20.75 6.11
N VAL A 159 -4.55 20.90 4.78
CA VAL A 159 -3.36 20.80 3.91
C VAL A 159 -2.34 21.87 4.23
N VAL A 160 -2.78 23.13 4.30
CA VAL A 160 -1.89 24.28 4.63
C VAL A 160 -1.32 24.15 6.06
N ALA A 161 -2.14 23.76 7.02
CA ALA A 161 -1.67 23.53 8.40
C ALA A 161 -0.61 22.41 8.47
N ALA A 162 -0.82 21.31 7.76
CA ALA A 162 0.14 20.20 7.68
C ALA A 162 1.44 20.62 6.99
N ALA A 163 1.37 21.40 5.92
CA ALA A 163 2.54 21.93 5.21
C ALA A 163 3.38 22.85 6.11
N ILE A 164 2.76 23.80 6.80
CA ILE A 164 3.43 24.71 7.75
C ILE A 164 4.07 23.92 8.90
N LYS A 165 3.34 22.96 9.48
CA LYS A 165 3.86 22.09 10.55
C LYS A 165 5.04 21.24 10.08
N GLY A 166 5.05 20.84 8.82
CA GLY A 166 6.15 20.09 8.19
C GLY A 166 7.45 20.89 8.10
N GLY A 167 7.38 22.22 8.18
CA GLY A 167 8.53 23.13 8.22
C GLY A 167 9.41 23.04 6.96
N THR A 168 8.78 22.89 5.79
CA THR A 168 9.48 22.75 4.50
C THR A 168 8.81 23.59 3.43
N ASP A 169 9.61 23.99 2.43
CA ASP A 169 9.15 24.85 1.33
C ASP A 169 8.55 24.04 0.17
N ALA A 170 8.48 22.71 0.30
CA ALA A 170 8.05 21.84 -0.78
C ALA A 170 7.27 20.63 -0.26
N VAL A 171 6.12 20.34 -0.90
CA VAL A 171 5.25 19.23 -0.54
C VAL A 171 4.82 18.44 -1.76
N VAL A 172 4.49 17.18 -1.55
CA VAL A 172 3.78 16.31 -2.49
C VAL A 172 2.46 15.91 -1.85
N LEU A 173 1.38 16.07 -2.60
CA LEU A 173 0.05 15.60 -2.24
C LEU A 173 -0.17 14.23 -2.85
N CYS A 174 -0.90 13.36 -2.17
CA CYS A 174 -1.37 12.12 -2.75
C CYS A 174 -2.68 11.66 -2.12
N HIS A 175 -3.49 10.94 -2.89
CA HIS A 175 -4.65 10.22 -2.43
C HIS A 175 -4.81 8.92 -3.22
N ASN A 176 -5.60 7.98 -2.70
CA ASN A 176 -5.88 6.72 -3.39
C ASN A 176 -7.34 6.66 -3.84
N HIS A 177 -7.56 5.93 -4.94
CA HIS A 177 -8.85 5.51 -5.46
C HIS A 177 -8.97 3.98 -5.27
N PRO A 178 -9.47 3.49 -4.13
CA PRO A 178 -9.66 2.07 -3.91
C PRO A 178 -10.61 1.50 -4.98
N ASN A 179 -10.23 0.38 -5.59
CA ASN A 179 -11.00 -0.27 -6.67
C ASN A 179 -11.30 0.63 -7.90
N GLY A 180 -10.60 1.76 -8.03
CA GLY A 180 -10.77 2.73 -9.11
C GLY A 180 -9.63 2.72 -10.12
N VAL A 181 -9.49 3.83 -10.84
CA VAL A 181 -8.43 4.07 -11.83
C VAL A 181 -7.48 5.11 -11.28
N ALA A 182 -6.16 4.93 -11.50
CA ALA A 182 -5.15 5.92 -11.13
C ALA A 182 -5.18 7.11 -12.11
N LEU A 183 -6.28 7.87 -12.12
CA LEU A 183 -6.43 9.08 -12.91
C LEU A 183 -7.16 10.13 -12.08
N PRO A 184 -6.79 11.44 -12.18
CA PRO A 184 -7.48 12.50 -11.48
C PRO A 184 -8.88 12.72 -12.05
N SER A 185 -9.88 12.84 -11.19
CA SER A 185 -11.22 13.33 -11.52
C SER A 185 -11.20 14.86 -11.77
N LEU A 186 -12.29 15.41 -12.26
CA LEU A 186 -12.45 16.87 -12.36
C LEU A 186 -12.40 17.54 -10.97
N GLU A 187 -12.98 16.89 -9.97
CA GLU A 187 -12.97 17.33 -8.57
C GLU A 187 -11.55 17.35 -8.00
N ASP A 188 -10.72 16.35 -8.33
CA ASP A 188 -9.30 16.32 -7.94
C ASP A 188 -8.50 17.45 -8.59
N MET A 189 -8.78 17.73 -9.85
CA MET A 189 -8.16 18.85 -10.58
C MET A 189 -8.49 20.18 -9.90
N ASP A 190 -9.75 20.46 -9.63
CA ASP A 190 -10.21 21.70 -8.99
C ASP A 190 -9.64 21.85 -7.56
N ALA A 191 -9.65 20.76 -6.79
CA ALA A 191 -9.07 20.72 -5.45
C ALA A 191 -7.55 20.98 -5.50
N THR A 192 -6.84 20.37 -6.45
CA THR A 192 -5.39 20.56 -6.64
C THR A 192 -5.06 22.01 -6.97
N GLY A 193 -5.84 22.65 -7.85
CA GLY A 193 -5.68 24.07 -8.19
C GLY A 193 -5.86 24.98 -6.97
N SER A 194 -6.89 24.73 -6.17
CA SER A 194 -7.18 25.48 -4.95
C SER A 194 -6.09 25.31 -3.90
N ILE A 195 -5.59 24.08 -3.72
CA ILE A 195 -4.50 23.75 -2.81
C ILE A 195 -3.18 24.37 -3.27
N ALA A 196 -2.83 24.29 -4.56
CA ALA A 196 -1.61 24.88 -5.10
C ALA A 196 -1.58 26.39 -4.87
N ARG A 197 -2.72 27.09 -5.06
CA ARG A 197 -2.87 28.51 -4.78
C ARG A 197 -2.68 28.81 -3.30
N ALA A 198 -3.34 28.07 -2.42
CA ALA A 198 -3.26 28.29 -0.97
C ALA A 198 -1.84 28.02 -0.42
N LEU A 199 -1.16 26.97 -0.89
CA LEU A 199 0.23 26.68 -0.56
C LEU A 199 1.16 27.78 -1.08
N GLY A 200 0.94 28.29 -2.30
CA GLY A 200 1.70 29.37 -2.88
C GLY A 200 1.66 30.66 -2.05
N LEU A 201 0.49 31.00 -1.48
CA LEU A 201 0.33 32.17 -0.60
C LEU A 201 1.15 32.08 0.71
N VAL A 202 1.53 30.87 1.13
CA VAL A 202 2.39 30.62 2.31
C VAL A 202 3.81 30.20 1.92
N ASN A 203 4.24 30.48 0.69
CA ASN A 203 5.57 30.16 0.13
C ASN A 203 5.92 28.67 0.17
N VAL A 204 4.94 27.79 -0.04
CA VAL A 204 5.14 26.34 -0.15
C VAL A 204 4.86 25.89 -1.58
N HIS A 205 5.80 25.14 -2.17
CA HIS A 205 5.66 24.58 -3.52
C HIS A 205 4.92 23.24 -3.49
N LEU A 206 3.83 23.13 -4.25
CA LEU A 206 3.26 21.81 -4.59
C LEU A 206 4.12 21.22 -5.71
N LEU A 207 4.91 20.19 -5.39
CA LEU A 207 5.82 19.56 -6.37
C LEU A 207 5.12 18.56 -7.27
N ASP A 208 4.09 17.87 -6.75
CA ASP A 208 3.31 16.89 -7.47
C ASP A 208 2.02 16.55 -6.71
N HIS A 209 1.07 15.94 -7.43
CA HIS A 209 -0.09 15.28 -6.85
C HIS A 209 -0.20 13.88 -7.45
N PHE A 210 -0.10 12.87 -6.59
CA PHE A 210 -0.19 11.47 -6.96
C PHE A 210 -1.59 10.93 -6.70
N ILE A 211 -2.15 10.23 -7.68
CA ILE A 211 -3.36 9.42 -7.56
C ILE A 211 -2.92 7.95 -7.57
N LEU A 212 -3.33 7.19 -6.58
CA LEU A 212 -2.89 5.83 -6.35
C LEU A 212 -4.04 4.84 -6.49
N THR A 213 -3.74 3.65 -6.96
CA THR A 213 -4.56 2.45 -6.78
C THR A 213 -3.74 1.39 -6.04
N ASP A 214 -4.24 0.18 -5.91
CA ASP A 214 -3.50 -0.91 -5.26
C ASP A 214 -2.26 -1.33 -6.07
N THR A 215 -2.28 -1.15 -7.38
CA THR A 215 -1.27 -1.68 -8.30
C THR A 215 -0.45 -0.61 -9.03
N GLU A 216 -0.96 0.62 -9.14
CA GLU A 216 -0.35 1.67 -9.97
C GLU A 216 -0.51 3.06 -9.35
N TYR A 217 0.23 4.02 -9.89
CA TYR A 217 0.08 5.43 -9.55
C TYR A 217 0.11 6.31 -10.79
N PHE A 218 -0.49 7.49 -10.68
CA PHE A 218 -0.45 8.55 -11.65
C PHE A 218 0.18 9.80 -11.04
N SER A 219 1.16 10.42 -11.72
CA SER A 219 1.74 11.71 -11.36
C SER A 219 1.12 12.81 -12.22
N MET A 220 0.48 13.78 -11.60
CA MET A 220 -0.08 14.92 -12.32
C MET A 220 1.01 15.78 -12.96
N ARG A 221 2.18 15.88 -12.32
CA ARG A 221 3.32 16.63 -12.86
C ARG A 221 3.85 15.99 -14.15
N ASP A 222 4.14 14.69 -14.12
CA ASP A 222 4.72 14.00 -15.27
C ASP A 222 3.74 13.94 -16.46
N ALA A 223 2.43 14.00 -16.17
CA ALA A 223 1.38 14.08 -17.16
C ALA A 223 1.08 15.53 -17.66
N ASN A 224 1.85 16.54 -17.21
CA ASN A 224 1.59 17.96 -17.46
C ASN A 224 0.16 18.40 -17.07
N ARG A 225 -0.33 17.91 -15.93
CA ARG A 225 -1.66 18.23 -15.38
C ARG A 225 -1.57 18.86 -13.97
N LEU A 226 -0.37 19.18 -13.49
CA LEU A 226 -0.19 19.83 -12.21
C LEU A 226 -0.29 21.34 -12.38
N PRO A 227 -1.17 22.04 -11.65
CA PRO A 227 -1.22 23.51 -11.68
C PRO A 227 0.05 24.11 -11.04
N ILE A 228 0.60 25.14 -11.65
CA ILE A 228 1.82 25.82 -11.23
C ILE A 228 1.45 27.20 -10.68
N TYR A 229 1.86 27.47 -9.44
CA TYR A 229 1.74 28.79 -8.85
C TYR A 229 3.01 29.61 -9.13
N ASP A 230 2.83 30.74 -9.81
CA ASP A 230 3.92 31.68 -10.04
C ASP A 230 4.07 32.62 -8.84
N PHE A 231 5.13 32.45 -8.08
CA PHE A 231 5.44 33.24 -6.88
C PHE A 231 5.77 34.72 -7.18
N LYS A 232 6.07 35.03 -8.43
CA LYS A 232 6.37 36.44 -8.82
C LYS A 232 5.08 37.22 -9.11
N THR A 233 4.15 36.59 -9.79
CA THR A 233 2.90 37.25 -10.20
C THR A 233 1.73 36.92 -9.27
N GLY A 234 1.84 35.93 -8.40
CA GLY A 234 0.75 35.44 -7.54
C GLY A 234 -0.36 34.74 -8.31
N THR A 235 -0.10 34.32 -9.55
CA THR A 235 -1.09 33.68 -10.42
C THR A 235 -0.89 32.17 -10.49
N LEU A 236 -1.98 31.45 -10.73
CA LEU A 236 -1.98 30.02 -10.99
C LEU A 236 -2.25 29.78 -12.46
N PHE A 237 -1.49 28.89 -13.09
CA PHE A 237 -1.74 28.45 -14.47
C PHE A 237 -1.63 26.94 -14.58
N TRP A 238 -2.31 26.39 -15.59
CA TRP A 238 -2.27 24.98 -15.96
C TRP A 238 -1.36 24.81 -17.17
N PRO A 239 -0.41 23.87 -17.16
CA PRO A 239 0.49 23.63 -18.29
C PRO A 239 -0.20 23.04 -19.52
#